data_e88e3846f912d4572c84e49cf6ffa8fc
#
_entry.id   e88e3846f912d4572c84e49cf6ffa8fc
#
_cell.length_a   1.000
_cell.length_b   1.000
_cell.length_c   1.000
_cell.angle_alpha   90.00
_cell.angle_beta   90.00
_cell.angle_gamma   90.00
#
_symmetry.space_group_name_H-M   'P 1'
#
loop_
_entity.id
_entity.type
_entity.pdbx_description
1 polymer ?
#
loop_
_entity_poly.entity_id
_entity_poly.type
_entity_poly.pdbx_seq_one_letter_code
_entity_poly.pdbx_strand_id
1 'polypeptide(L)'
;MELACALEKSTGYEEISLSSLSSGDYSCLPELIRALMAEFREKRVSVSLPSLRIDSVLKDSLEETQQVKKSSLTFAPEAGTQRLRDVINKGVTEQDLVEKVTDAFQGGWSSVKLYFMIGLPTETYEDLDGIGHLAQVVNRAYFTVPKEKRARGLRVTCSASSFVPKPFTPFQWEPQDTQQQIKDKQAYLREVLRRIKGVNFNWHEPELSYLEACFSRGDRRLGKVLERAVEKGCILDGWSEQFRFDTWMEAFQECGLDPEWYAYRRREKDEILPWDFIDAGVTKAFLWREKERAERGEITPDCRKGCQGCGLRRFEGVCQG
;
A
#
# COMPACT_ATOMS: atom_id res chain seq x y z
N MET A 1 16.99 -1.31 21.04
CA MET A 1 16.71 -1.88 22.37
C MET A 1 16.43 -0.78 23.40
N GLU A 2 17.35 0.12 23.69
CA GLU A 2 17.20 1.19 24.72
C GLU A 2 15.89 1.97 24.60
N LEU A 3 15.55 2.41 23.38
CA LEU A 3 14.30 3.12 23.13
C LEU A 3 13.05 2.27 23.46
N ALA A 4 13.05 1.00 23.08
CA ALA A 4 11.93 0.10 23.34
C ALA A 4 11.72 -0.12 24.85
N CYS A 5 12.79 -0.33 25.59
CA CYS A 5 12.75 -0.46 27.05
C CYS A 5 12.30 0.83 27.74
N ALA A 6 12.77 1.99 27.26
CA ALA A 6 12.38 3.28 27.80
C ALA A 6 10.89 3.58 27.54
N LEU A 7 10.39 3.27 26.35
CA LEU A 7 8.97 3.46 26.01
C LEU A 7 8.06 2.55 26.84
N GLU A 8 8.37 1.25 26.94
CA GLU A 8 7.60 0.32 27.77
C GLU A 8 7.53 0.80 29.23
N LYS A 9 8.70 1.12 29.81
CA LYS A 9 8.78 1.59 31.19
C LYS A 9 8.02 2.90 31.44
N SER A 10 8.01 3.82 30.46
CA SER A 10 7.37 5.14 30.63
C SER A 10 5.86 5.12 30.33
N THR A 11 5.40 4.21 29.47
CA THR A 11 4.00 4.18 29.02
C THR A 11 3.19 3.05 29.62
N GLY A 12 3.84 1.93 29.98
CA GLY A 12 3.16 0.73 30.47
C GLY A 12 2.30 0.01 29.43
N TYR A 13 2.49 0.29 28.12
CA TYR A 13 1.77 -0.42 27.06
C TYR A 13 2.23 -1.87 26.93
N GLU A 14 1.28 -2.74 26.65
CA GLU A 14 1.50 -4.19 26.43
C GLU A 14 1.86 -4.54 24.97
N GLU A 15 2.12 -3.54 24.14
CA GLU A 15 2.51 -3.73 22.73
C GLU A 15 3.57 -2.70 22.33
N ILE A 16 4.63 -3.20 21.69
CA ILE A 16 5.64 -2.40 20.99
C ILE A 16 5.51 -2.68 19.51
N SER A 17 5.29 -1.63 18.71
CA SER A 17 5.21 -1.72 17.26
C SER A 17 6.47 -1.13 16.62
N LEU A 18 7.11 -1.91 15.74
CA LEU A 18 8.16 -1.40 14.87
C LEU A 18 7.52 -0.65 13.71
N SER A 19 8.09 0.48 13.29
CA SER A 19 7.59 1.27 12.17
C SER A 19 8.62 1.32 11.05
N SER A 20 8.23 0.87 9.85
CA SER A 20 9.05 0.92 8.65
C SER A 20 8.16 0.84 7.41
N LEU A 21 8.61 1.40 6.30
CA LEU A 21 7.97 1.18 4.98
C LEU A 21 8.16 -0.26 4.50
N SER A 22 9.25 -0.93 4.89
CA SER A 22 9.52 -2.33 4.61
C SER A 22 10.39 -2.92 5.71
N SER A 23 9.77 -3.52 6.72
CA SER A 23 10.49 -4.12 7.85
C SER A 23 11.40 -5.27 7.39
N GLY A 24 10.99 -6.02 6.36
CA GLY A 24 11.77 -7.14 5.82
C GLY A 24 13.08 -6.77 5.15
N ASP A 25 13.27 -5.50 4.76
CA ASP A 25 14.51 -5.02 4.13
C ASP A 25 15.59 -4.63 5.16
N TYR A 26 15.25 -4.61 6.45
CA TYR A 26 16.22 -4.31 7.50
C TYR A 26 17.09 -5.53 7.78
N SER A 27 18.39 -5.43 7.45
CA SER A 27 19.34 -6.56 7.48
C SER A 27 19.50 -7.21 8.87
N CYS A 28 19.32 -6.46 9.95
CA CYS A 28 19.42 -6.93 11.33
C CYS A 28 18.04 -7.21 11.97
N LEU A 29 16.97 -7.36 11.18
CA LEU A 29 15.64 -7.58 11.72
C LEU A 29 15.53 -8.86 12.56
N PRO A 30 16.08 -10.02 12.15
CA PRO A 30 16.01 -11.23 12.95
C PRO A 30 16.68 -11.10 14.33
N GLU A 31 17.84 -10.44 14.39
CA GLU A 31 18.56 -10.17 15.65
C GLU A 31 17.77 -9.21 16.54
N LEU A 32 17.19 -8.17 15.96
CA LEU A 32 16.37 -7.19 16.69
C LEU A 32 15.13 -7.86 17.30
N ILE A 33 14.42 -8.69 16.52
CA ILE A 33 13.24 -9.42 17.02
C ILE A 33 13.62 -10.33 18.17
N ARG A 34 14.68 -11.14 18.03
CA ARG A 34 15.16 -12.02 19.10
C ARG A 34 15.50 -11.25 20.38
N ALA A 35 16.17 -10.12 20.26
CA ALA A 35 16.52 -9.29 21.41
C ALA A 35 15.27 -8.67 22.08
N LEU A 36 14.30 -8.17 21.29
CA LEU A 36 13.04 -7.65 21.81
C LEU A 36 12.22 -8.75 22.51
N MET A 37 12.13 -9.92 21.91
CA MET A 37 11.40 -11.04 22.51
C MET A 37 12.06 -11.55 23.79
N ALA A 38 13.39 -11.60 23.85
CA ALA A 38 14.11 -11.99 25.07
C ALA A 38 13.83 -11.03 26.23
N GLU A 39 13.75 -9.72 25.94
CA GLU A 39 13.48 -8.69 26.95
C GLU A 39 12.00 -8.66 27.39
N PHE A 40 11.06 -8.79 26.45
CA PHE A 40 9.64 -8.47 26.68
C PHE A 40 8.75 -9.70 26.92
N ARG A 41 9.24 -10.91 26.64
CA ARG A 41 8.48 -12.16 26.79
C ARG A 41 7.92 -12.37 28.21
N GLU A 42 8.74 -12.23 29.23
CA GLU A 42 8.33 -12.42 30.61
C GLU A 42 7.38 -11.31 31.10
N LYS A 43 7.52 -10.12 30.52
CA LYS A 43 6.66 -8.96 30.77
C LYS A 43 5.32 -9.05 30.06
N ARG A 44 5.11 -10.05 29.19
CA ARG A 44 3.93 -10.24 28.32
C ARG A 44 3.64 -9.05 27.41
N VAL A 45 4.69 -8.31 27.01
CA VAL A 45 4.60 -7.23 26.03
C VAL A 45 4.74 -7.83 24.62
N SER A 46 3.76 -7.59 23.76
CA SER A 46 3.79 -8.10 22.38
C SER A 46 4.66 -7.23 21.47
N VAL A 47 5.32 -7.85 20.51
CA VAL A 47 6.07 -7.15 19.46
C VAL A 47 5.29 -7.27 18.15
N SER A 48 4.85 -6.12 17.62
CA SER A 48 4.11 -6.03 16.34
C SER A 48 5.04 -5.60 15.21
N LEU A 49 4.95 -6.31 14.10
CA LEU A 49 5.72 -6.06 12.88
C LEU A 49 4.77 -5.56 11.79
N PRO A 50 4.67 -4.25 11.57
CA PRO A 50 3.92 -3.71 10.45
C PRO A 50 4.68 -3.94 9.13
N SER A 51 3.93 -4.07 8.03
CA SER A 51 4.45 -4.06 6.66
C SER A 51 5.53 -5.11 6.37
N LEU A 52 5.17 -6.38 6.51
CA LEU A 52 5.99 -7.47 5.98
C LEU A 52 5.78 -7.57 4.47
N ARG A 53 6.85 -7.42 3.69
CA ARG A 53 6.81 -7.71 2.26
C ARG A 53 6.65 -9.22 2.04
N ILE A 54 5.95 -9.59 0.98
CA ILE A 54 5.72 -11.01 0.60
C ILE A 54 7.05 -11.73 0.33
N ASP A 55 8.07 -11.01 -0.13
CA ASP A 55 9.39 -11.51 -0.49
C ASP A 55 10.39 -11.59 0.69
N SER A 56 10.02 -11.16 1.90
CA SER A 56 10.92 -11.17 3.05
C SER A 56 10.94 -12.54 3.77
N VAL A 57 12.15 -13.07 4.01
CA VAL A 57 12.37 -14.34 4.70
C VAL A 57 12.28 -14.11 6.22
N LEU A 58 11.17 -14.50 6.83
CA LEU A 58 10.93 -14.28 8.26
C LEU A 58 10.43 -15.53 9.00
N LYS A 59 10.60 -16.73 8.45
CA LYS A 59 10.05 -17.94 9.04
C LYS A 59 10.46 -18.13 10.50
N ASP A 60 11.75 -18.01 10.78
CA ASP A 60 12.30 -18.19 12.14
C ASP A 60 11.87 -17.06 13.09
N SER A 61 11.77 -15.82 12.56
CA SER A 61 11.36 -14.64 13.34
C SER A 61 9.87 -14.63 13.64
N LEU A 62 9.03 -15.19 12.76
CA LEU A 62 7.58 -15.29 12.97
C LEU A 62 7.23 -16.32 14.06
N GLU A 63 7.99 -17.41 14.19
CA GLU A 63 7.78 -18.41 15.24
C GLU A 63 8.05 -17.84 16.64
N GLU A 64 9.02 -16.96 16.76
CA GLU A 64 9.37 -16.30 18.03
C GLU A 64 8.31 -15.27 18.46
N THR A 65 7.76 -14.47 17.53
CA THR A 65 6.73 -13.45 17.85
C THR A 65 5.37 -14.04 18.21
N GLN A 66 5.12 -15.33 17.86
CA GLN A 66 3.85 -16.00 18.13
C GLN A 66 3.52 -16.18 19.60
N GLN A 67 4.50 -16.13 20.48
CA GLN A 67 4.34 -16.56 21.87
C GLN A 67 3.55 -15.59 22.74
N VAL A 68 3.33 -14.33 22.29
CA VAL A 68 2.64 -13.32 23.09
C VAL A 68 1.24 -12.99 22.55
N LYS A 69 1.10 -12.63 21.28
CA LYS A 69 -0.22 -12.34 20.66
C LYS A 69 -0.13 -12.48 19.14
N LYS A 70 -0.99 -13.29 18.54
CA LYS A 70 -1.07 -13.42 17.07
C LYS A 70 -1.85 -12.25 16.49
N SER A 71 -1.17 -11.31 15.86
CA SER A 71 -1.78 -10.25 15.05
C SER A 71 -2.14 -10.77 13.65
N SER A 72 -2.97 -10.03 12.91
CA SER A 72 -3.23 -10.30 11.50
C SER A 72 -1.96 -10.05 10.68
N LEU A 73 -1.60 -11.01 9.80
CA LEU A 73 -0.52 -10.77 8.84
C LEU A 73 -1.04 -10.00 7.63
N THR A 74 -0.26 -9.06 7.18
CA THR A 74 -0.60 -8.20 6.04
C THR A 74 0.32 -8.49 4.88
N PHE A 75 -0.27 -8.75 3.71
CA PHE A 75 0.42 -8.90 2.44
C PHE A 75 -0.13 -7.88 1.44
N ALA A 76 0.72 -7.34 0.60
CA ALA A 76 0.37 -6.34 -0.39
C ALA A 76 0.69 -6.82 -1.81
N PRO A 77 -0.15 -7.65 -2.42
CA PRO A 77 -0.03 -8.01 -3.83
C PRO A 77 -0.21 -6.80 -4.75
N GLU A 78 -0.94 -5.78 -4.29
CA GLU A 78 -1.29 -4.52 -4.94
C GLU A 78 -2.24 -4.65 -6.12
N ALA A 79 -2.16 -5.73 -6.92
CA ALA A 79 -3.04 -5.97 -8.05
C ALA A 79 -3.44 -7.45 -8.17
N GLY A 80 -4.60 -7.72 -8.77
CA GLY A 80 -5.19 -9.06 -8.82
C GLY A 80 -4.49 -10.00 -9.79
N THR A 81 -4.05 -9.52 -10.95
CA THR A 81 -3.37 -10.33 -11.97
C THR A 81 -1.87 -10.10 -12.02
N GLN A 82 -1.12 -11.09 -12.54
CA GLN A 82 0.33 -10.92 -12.77
C GLN A 82 0.58 -9.78 -13.77
N ARG A 83 -0.21 -9.71 -14.84
CA ARG A 83 -0.13 -8.63 -15.82
C ARG A 83 -0.15 -7.25 -15.16
N LEU A 84 -1.11 -7.00 -14.28
CA LEU A 84 -1.23 -5.69 -13.65
C LEU A 84 -0.17 -5.46 -12.55
N ARG A 85 0.31 -6.53 -11.90
CA ARG A 85 1.49 -6.44 -11.02
C ARG A 85 2.75 -6.06 -11.79
N ASP A 86 2.91 -6.58 -13.02
CA ASP A 86 4.04 -6.22 -13.89
C ASP A 86 3.95 -4.76 -14.34
N VAL A 87 2.74 -4.26 -14.68
CA VAL A 87 2.50 -2.84 -14.98
C VAL A 87 2.98 -1.90 -13.88
N ILE A 88 2.74 -2.24 -12.62
CA ILE A 88 3.20 -1.43 -11.48
C ILE A 88 4.60 -1.83 -10.97
N ASN A 89 5.29 -2.70 -11.73
CA ASN A 89 6.61 -3.25 -11.39
C ASN A 89 6.66 -3.87 -9.97
N LYS A 90 5.57 -4.54 -9.57
CA LYS A 90 5.48 -5.26 -8.29
C LYS A 90 6.00 -6.68 -8.49
N GLY A 91 7.27 -6.89 -8.18
CA GLY A 91 7.95 -8.17 -8.37
C GLY A 91 7.47 -9.30 -7.44
N VAL A 92 6.16 -9.49 -7.32
CA VAL A 92 5.51 -10.51 -6.48
C VAL A 92 4.64 -11.38 -7.36
N THR A 93 4.81 -12.70 -7.26
CA THR A 93 4.01 -13.71 -7.97
C THR A 93 2.91 -14.28 -7.07
N GLU A 94 1.94 -14.95 -7.69
CA GLU A 94 0.95 -15.75 -6.95
C GLU A 94 1.62 -16.83 -6.11
N GLN A 95 2.66 -17.47 -6.66
CA GLN A 95 3.41 -18.52 -5.96
C GLN A 95 4.07 -17.98 -4.68
N ASP A 96 4.68 -16.79 -4.73
CA ASP A 96 5.26 -16.14 -3.54
C ASP A 96 4.19 -15.90 -2.47
N LEU A 97 3.00 -15.45 -2.87
CA LEU A 97 1.88 -15.24 -1.94
C LEU A 97 1.45 -16.57 -1.30
N VAL A 98 1.28 -17.64 -2.11
CA VAL A 98 0.86 -18.96 -1.63
C VAL A 98 1.87 -19.52 -0.63
N GLU A 99 3.14 -19.45 -0.93
CA GLU A 99 4.21 -19.94 -0.04
C GLU A 99 4.17 -19.23 1.31
N LYS A 100 4.12 -17.89 1.30
CA LYS A 100 4.15 -17.08 2.52
C LYS A 100 2.87 -17.24 3.37
N VAL A 101 1.69 -17.29 2.75
CA VAL A 101 0.46 -17.53 3.53
C VAL A 101 0.40 -18.95 4.08
N THR A 102 0.94 -19.93 3.35
CA THR A 102 1.02 -21.32 3.84
C THR A 102 1.93 -21.43 5.04
N ASP A 103 3.11 -20.83 4.99
CA ASP A 103 4.03 -20.75 6.12
C ASP A 103 3.37 -20.08 7.34
N ALA A 104 2.66 -18.97 7.11
CA ALA A 104 1.90 -18.30 8.15
C ALA A 104 0.83 -19.20 8.78
N PHE A 105 0.06 -19.91 7.97
CA PHE A 105 -0.98 -20.83 8.47
C PHE A 105 -0.39 -22.04 9.20
N GLN A 106 0.73 -22.58 8.73
CA GLN A 106 1.48 -23.61 9.44
C GLN A 106 2.03 -23.13 10.80
N GLY A 107 2.43 -21.86 10.84
CA GLY A 107 2.79 -21.15 12.05
C GLY A 107 1.62 -20.82 12.98
N GLY A 108 0.37 -21.18 12.58
CA GLY A 108 -0.84 -21.02 13.40
C GLY A 108 -1.51 -19.65 13.32
N TRP A 109 -1.21 -18.82 12.31
CA TRP A 109 -2.05 -17.67 11.99
C TRP A 109 -3.35 -18.13 11.34
N SER A 110 -4.41 -17.36 11.53
CA SER A 110 -5.71 -17.59 10.88
C SER A 110 -6.32 -16.31 10.32
N SER A 111 -5.64 -15.17 10.50
CA SER A 111 -6.09 -13.88 9.99
C SER A 111 -5.02 -13.31 9.04
N VAL A 112 -5.45 -13.06 7.80
CA VAL A 112 -4.63 -12.50 6.73
C VAL A 112 -5.32 -11.29 6.13
N LYS A 113 -4.59 -10.22 5.93
CA LYS A 113 -5.05 -9.01 5.24
C LYS A 113 -4.29 -8.84 3.93
N LEU A 114 -5.02 -8.70 2.84
CA LEU A 114 -4.48 -8.47 1.50
C LEU A 114 -4.79 -7.04 1.08
N TYR A 115 -3.77 -6.28 0.72
CA TYR A 115 -3.92 -4.93 0.19
C TYR A 115 -3.86 -4.92 -1.33
N PHE A 116 -4.78 -4.17 -1.92
CA PHE A 116 -4.89 -3.94 -3.35
C PHE A 116 -5.11 -2.47 -3.65
N MET A 117 -4.76 -2.06 -4.86
CA MET A 117 -5.17 -0.80 -5.47
C MET A 117 -6.17 -1.10 -6.59
N ILE A 118 -7.15 -0.22 -6.77
CA ILE A 118 -8.10 -0.21 -7.89
C ILE A 118 -8.03 1.12 -8.63
N GLY A 119 -8.34 1.11 -9.92
CA GLY A 119 -8.17 2.29 -10.78
C GLY A 119 -6.73 2.49 -11.25
N LEU A 120 -5.93 1.43 -11.25
CA LEU A 120 -4.56 1.46 -11.79
C LEU A 120 -4.58 1.71 -13.31
N PRO A 121 -3.56 2.38 -13.86
CA PRO A 121 -3.41 2.50 -15.32
C PRO A 121 -3.46 1.12 -15.98
N THR A 122 -4.20 1.01 -17.08
CA THR A 122 -4.47 -0.22 -17.85
C THR A 122 -5.31 -1.29 -17.14
N GLU A 123 -5.86 -1.03 -15.97
CA GLU A 123 -6.72 -1.98 -15.24
C GLU A 123 -7.99 -2.32 -16.03
N THR A 124 -8.34 -3.59 -16.01
CA THR A 124 -9.58 -4.14 -16.57
C THR A 124 -10.40 -4.88 -15.50
N TYR A 125 -11.63 -5.26 -15.81
CA TYR A 125 -12.44 -6.06 -14.89
C TYR A 125 -11.86 -7.46 -14.64
N GLU A 126 -11.08 -8.00 -15.59
CA GLU A 126 -10.34 -9.25 -15.39
C GLU A 126 -9.29 -9.13 -14.28
N ASP A 127 -8.69 -7.94 -14.13
CA ASP A 127 -7.76 -7.69 -13.03
C ASP A 127 -8.47 -7.61 -11.68
N LEU A 128 -9.70 -7.12 -11.66
CA LEU A 128 -10.55 -7.13 -10.46
C LEU A 128 -10.99 -8.56 -10.11
N ASP A 129 -11.34 -9.39 -11.09
CA ASP A 129 -11.59 -10.83 -10.88
C ASP A 129 -10.36 -11.54 -10.32
N GLY A 130 -9.17 -11.11 -10.73
CA GLY A 130 -7.90 -11.58 -10.18
C GLY A 130 -7.77 -11.35 -8.67
N ILE A 131 -8.35 -10.28 -8.12
CA ILE A 131 -8.41 -10.05 -6.66
C ILE A 131 -9.23 -11.16 -5.99
N GLY A 132 -10.39 -11.50 -6.57
CA GLY A 132 -11.22 -12.62 -6.12
C GLY A 132 -10.48 -13.96 -6.20
N HIS A 133 -9.74 -14.18 -7.30
CA HIS A 133 -8.91 -15.37 -7.48
C HIS A 133 -7.84 -15.47 -6.37
N LEU A 134 -7.08 -14.42 -6.11
CA LEU A 134 -6.06 -14.42 -5.05
C LEU A 134 -6.67 -14.68 -3.67
N ALA A 135 -7.83 -14.10 -3.37
CA ALA A 135 -8.55 -14.37 -2.13
C ALA A 135 -8.94 -15.86 -1.99
N GLN A 136 -9.37 -16.52 -3.09
CA GLN A 136 -9.66 -17.94 -3.12
C GLN A 136 -8.39 -18.79 -2.95
N VAL A 137 -7.29 -18.40 -3.57
CA VAL A 137 -5.99 -19.08 -3.47
C VAL A 137 -5.51 -19.07 -2.01
N VAL A 138 -5.56 -17.92 -1.34
CA VAL A 138 -5.23 -17.80 0.08
C VAL A 138 -6.16 -18.67 0.95
N ASN A 139 -7.46 -18.66 0.64
CA ASN A 139 -8.43 -19.49 1.34
C ASN A 139 -8.10 -20.99 1.19
N ARG A 140 -7.79 -21.45 -0.05
CA ARG A 140 -7.37 -22.84 -0.29
C ARG A 140 -6.09 -23.21 0.45
N ALA A 141 -5.08 -22.33 0.44
CA ALA A 141 -3.82 -22.55 1.14
C ALA A 141 -4.01 -22.85 2.63
N TYR A 142 -4.96 -22.18 3.29
CA TYR A 142 -5.30 -22.52 4.68
C TYR A 142 -5.79 -23.97 4.84
N PHE A 143 -6.59 -24.48 3.91
CA PHE A 143 -7.12 -25.84 3.99
C PHE A 143 -6.12 -26.93 3.61
N THR A 144 -5.00 -26.60 2.95
CA THR A 144 -3.88 -27.54 2.71
C THR A 144 -3.09 -27.86 3.97
N VAL A 145 -3.11 -26.96 4.96
CA VAL A 145 -2.43 -27.18 6.24
C VAL A 145 -3.21 -28.22 7.06
N PRO A 146 -2.54 -29.26 7.63
CA PRO A 146 -3.19 -30.25 8.48
C PRO A 146 -4.00 -29.62 9.62
N LYS A 147 -5.19 -30.19 9.88
CA LYS A 147 -6.16 -29.65 10.85
C LYS A 147 -5.56 -29.44 12.25
N GLU A 148 -4.61 -30.28 12.62
CA GLU A 148 -3.91 -30.29 13.91
C GLU A 148 -2.95 -29.10 14.05
N LYS A 149 -2.44 -28.59 12.93
CA LYS A 149 -1.44 -27.49 12.88
C LYS A 149 -2.05 -26.13 12.61
N ARG A 150 -3.26 -26.07 12.06
CA ARG A 150 -3.90 -24.78 11.72
C ARG A 150 -4.76 -24.23 12.86
N ALA A 151 -4.68 -22.95 13.10
CA ALA A 151 -5.59 -22.28 14.02
C ALA A 151 -7.03 -22.28 13.47
N ARG A 152 -8.03 -22.24 14.36
CA ARG A 152 -9.45 -22.21 13.96
C ARG A 152 -9.84 -20.78 13.53
N GLY A 153 -10.81 -20.69 12.60
CA GLY A 153 -11.48 -19.43 12.27
C GLY A 153 -10.69 -18.59 11.25
N LEU A 154 -10.48 -19.16 10.04
CA LEU A 154 -9.90 -18.39 8.92
C LEU A 154 -10.65 -17.09 8.70
N ARG A 155 -9.90 -15.99 8.61
CA ARG A 155 -10.35 -14.66 8.21
C ARG A 155 -9.40 -14.09 7.18
N VAL A 156 -9.89 -13.88 5.97
CA VAL A 156 -9.18 -13.15 4.92
C VAL A 156 -9.85 -11.79 4.75
N THR A 157 -9.10 -10.71 4.81
CA THR A 157 -9.62 -9.37 4.55
C THR A 157 -8.93 -8.80 3.32
N CYS A 158 -9.68 -8.58 2.25
CA CYS A 158 -9.21 -7.82 1.09
C CYS A 158 -9.50 -6.34 1.35
N SER A 159 -8.49 -5.49 1.24
CA SER A 159 -8.61 -4.04 1.42
C SER A 159 -8.17 -3.37 0.13
N ALA A 160 -9.06 -2.61 -0.51
CA ALA A 160 -8.76 -1.89 -1.74
C ALA A 160 -8.71 -0.38 -1.49
N SER A 161 -7.62 0.25 -1.90
CA SER A 161 -7.49 1.70 -1.99
C SER A 161 -7.60 2.15 -3.44
N SER A 162 -8.15 3.34 -3.66
CA SER A 162 -8.16 3.95 -5.00
C SER A 162 -6.74 4.38 -5.36
N PHE A 163 -6.35 4.12 -6.61
CA PHE A 163 -5.09 4.63 -7.13
C PHE A 163 -5.11 6.15 -7.16
N VAL A 164 -4.05 6.76 -6.65
CA VAL A 164 -3.81 8.20 -6.69
C VAL A 164 -2.46 8.45 -7.34
N PRO A 165 -2.42 9.10 -8.52
CA PRO A 165 -1.15 9.44 -9.16
C PRO A 165 -0.31 10.35 -8.28
N LYS A 166 0.97 10.00 -8.08
CA LYS A 166 1.89 10.75 -7.21
C LYS A 166 3.02 11.40 -8.00
N PRO A 167 3.47 12.59 -7.59
CA PRO A 167 4.70 13.18 -8.10
C PRO A 167 5.89 12.22 -8.03
N PHE A 168 6.83 12.36 -8.94
CA PHE A 168 8.07 11.57 -9.02
C PHE A 168 7.87 10.06 -9.16
N THR A 169 6.70 9.64 -9.68
CA THR A 169 6.42 8.26 -10.06
C THR A 169 6.19 8.14 -11.58
N PRO A 170 6.34 6.96 -12.17
CA PRO A 170 6.05 6.75 -13.59
C PRO A 170 4.63 7.17 -13.99
N PHE A 171 3.67 7.09 -13.07
CA PHE A 171 2.26 7.42 -13.34
C PHE A 171 1.86 8.85 -12.97
N GLN A 172 2.81 9.76 -12.74
CA GLN A 172 2.51 11.17 -12.41
C GLN A 172 1.76 11.93 -13.51
N TRP A 173 1.76 11.43 -14.75
CA TRP A 173 1.01 12.00 -15.89
C TRP A 173 -0.40 11.42 -16.03
N GLU A 174 -0.67 10.27 -15.40
CA GLU A 174 -1.96 9.59 -15.50
C GLU A 174 -3.05 10.31 -14.72
N PRO A 175 -4.31 10.25 -15.18
CA PRO A 175 -5.45 10.67 -14.39
C PRO A 175 -5.77 9.66 -13.29
N GLN A 176 -6.52 10.08 -12.29
CA GLN A 176 -7.27 9.18 -11.44
C GLN A 176 -8.57 8.77 -12.14
N ASP A 177 -9.07 7.57 -11.87
CA ASP A 177 -10.44 7.20 -12.22
C ASP A 177 -11.45 8.15 -11.56
N THR A 178 -12.57 8.42 -12.24
CA THR A 178 -13.63 9.22 -11.65
C THR A 178 -14.24 8.54 -10.43
N GLN A 179 -14.84 9.32 -9.54
CA GLN A 179 -15.52 8.76 -8.35
C GLN A 179 -16.56 7.70 -8.74
N GLN A 180 -17.27 7.90 -9.86
CA GLN A 180 -18.26 6.93 -10.34
C GLN A 180 -17.57 5.61 -10.79
N GLN A 181 -16.49 5.71 -11.55
CA GLN A 181 -15.71 4.52 -11.96
C GLN A 181 -15.19 3.73 -10.74
N ILE A 182 -14.68 4.44 -9.72
CA ILE A 182 -14.23 3.79 -8.48
C ILE A 182 -15.40 3.13 -7.75
N LYS A 183 -16.56 3.80 -7.63
CA LYS A 183 -17.77 3.23 -7.01
C LYS A 183 -18.25 1.97 -7.75
N ASP A 184 -18.22 1.99 -9.07
CA ASP A 184 -18.60 0.85 -9.89
C ASP A 184 -17.65 -0.35 -9.67
N LYS A 185 -16.34 -0.11 -9.65
CA LYS A 185 -15.31 -1.11 -9.35
C LYS A 185 -15.45 -1.68 -7.93
N GLN A 186 -15.72 -0.83 -6.93
CA GLN A 186 -15.95 -1.26 -5.56
C GLN A 186 -17.23 -2.12 -5.44
N ALA A 187 -18.30 -1.72 -6.12
CA ALA A 187 -19.54 -2.51 -6.17
C ALA A 187 -19.31 -3.88 -6.82
N TYR A 188 -18.58 -3.92 -7.93
CA TYR A 188 -18.18 -5.15 -8.61
C TYR A 188 -17.39 -6.08 -7.69
N LEU A 189 -16.32 -5.57 -7.07
CA LEU A 189 -15.48 -6.34 -6.14
C LEU A 189 -16.27 -6.87 -4.95
N ARG A 190 -17.22 -6.10 -4.42
CA ARG A 190 -18.11 -6.55 -3.34
C ARG A 190 -18.89 -7.79 -3.76
N GLU A 191 -19.42 -7.81 -4.98
CA GLU A 191 -20.14 -8.98 -5.51
C GLU A 191 -19.23 -10.18 -5.74
N VAL A 192 -18.04 -9.98 -6.25
CA VAL A 192 -17.03 -11.04 -6.47
C VAL A 192 -16.63 -11.66 -5.13
N LEU A 193 -16.22 -10.83 -4.16
CA LEU A 193 -15.67 -11.29 -2.88
C LEU A 193 -16.74 -11.85 -1.93
N ARG A 194 -17.97 -11.35 -1.98
CA ARG A 194 -19.10 -11.87 -1.18
C ARG A 194 -19.36 -13.36 -1.40
N ARG A 195 -19.02 -13.87 -2.59
CA ARG A 195 -19.21 -15.30 -2.94
C ARG A 195 -18.16 -16.21 -2.30
N ILE A 196 -17.11 -15.65 -1.69
CA ILE A 196 -16.00 -16.40 -1.14
C ILE A 196 -16.15 -16.47 0.40
N LYS A 197 -16.36 -17.67 0.92
CA LYS A 197 -16.57 -17.89 2.35
C LYS A 197 -15.33 -17.47 3.17
N GLY A 198 -15.54 -16.68 4.22
CA GLY A 198 -14.46 -16.25 5.13
C GLY A 198 -13.63 -15.07 4.63
N VAL A 199 -14.08 -14.42 3.52
CA VAL A 199 -13.47 -13.22 2.98
C VAL A 199 -14.32 -11.99 3.34
N ASN A 200 -13.66 -10.96 3.86
CA ASN A 200 -14.24 -9.64 4.09
C ASN A 200 -13.64 -8.65 3.08
N PHE A 201 -14.39 -7.64 2.70
CA PHE A 201 -13.95 -6.59 1.81
C PHE A 201 -14.07 -5.22 2.47
N ASN A 202 -12.97 -4.47 2.48
CA ASN A 202 -12.90 -3.09 2.93
C ASN A 202 -12.37 -2.22 1.79
N TRP A 203 -12.81 -0.97 1.73
CA TRP A 203 -12.34 -0.01 0.72
C TRP A 203 -12.21 1.38 1.33
N HIS A 204 -11.47 2.25 0.64
CA HIS A 204 -11.40 3.66 0.96
C HIS A 204 -12.51 4.43 0.24
N GLU A 205 -13.05 5.44 0.89
CA GLU A 205 -14.09 6.29 0.31
C GLU A 205 -13.53 7.04 -0.91
N PRO A 206 -14.25 7.02 -2.06
CA PRO A 206 -13.78 7.65 -3.30
C PRO A 206 -13.57 9.15 -3.16
N GLU A 207 -14.38 9.82 -2.33
CA GLU A 207 -14.32 11.26 -2.07
C GLU A 207 -13.00 11.68 -1.40
N LEU A 208 -12.51 10.88 -0.44
CA LEU A 208 -11.19 11.11 0.18
C LEU A 208 -10.06 10.92 -0.83
N SER A 209 -10.13 9.86 -1.64
CA SER A 209 -9.12 9.59 -2.68
C SER A 209 -9.12 10.65 -3.78
N TYR A 210 -10.29 11.20 -4.11
CA TYR A 210 -10.44 12.29 -5.06
C TYR A 210 -9.76 13.58 -4.56
N LEU A 211 -10.04 13.95 -3.32
CA LEU A 211 -9.40 15.12 -2.70
C LEU A 211 -7.88 14.93 -2.61
N GLU A 212 -7.42 13.73 -2.25
CA GLU A 212 -6.00 13.37 -2.25
C GLU A 212 -5.37 13.54 -3.64
N ALA A 213 -6.06 13.13 -4.71
CA ALA A 213 -5.58 13.32 -6.08
C ALA A 213 -5.47 14.80 -6.45
N CYS A 214 -6.47 15.62 -6.07
CA CYS A 214 -6.41 17.07 -6.29
C CYS A 214 -5.14 17.66 -5.66
N PHE A 215 -4.84 17.35 -4.40
CA PHE A 215 -3.67 17.88 -3.70
C PHE A 215 -2.35 17.26 -4.18
N SER A 216 -2.32 15.94 -4.43
CA SER A 216 -1.10 15.28 -4.94
C SER A 216 -0.67 15.78 -6.31
N ARG A 217 -1.61 16.23 -7.13
CA ARG A 217 -1.37 16.72 -8.49
C ARG A 217 -1.50 18.23 -8.61
N GLY A 218 -1.79 18.89 -7.51
CA GLY A 218 -2.08 20.32 -7.42
C GLY A 218 -0.87 21.21 -7.54
N ASP A 219 -1.14 22.49 -7.56
CA ASP A 219 -0.14 23.55 -7.55
C ASP A 219 -0.42 24.52 -6.38
N ARG A 220 0.43 25.57 -6.24
CA ARG A 220 0.35 26.51 -5.12
C ARG A 220 -0.97 27.25 -4.98
N ARG A 221 -1.81 27.30 -6.03
CA ARG A 221 -3.13 27.92 -5.97
C ARG A 221 -4.06 27.23 -4.99
N LEU A 222 -3.84 25.91 -4.77
CA LEU A 222 -4.60 25.13 -3.79
C LEU A 222 -4.38 25.57 -2.34
N GLY A 223 -3.35 26.38 -2.05
CA GLY A 223 -3.18 27.01 -0.74
C GLY A 223 -4.39 27.83 -0.32
N LYS A 224 -5.00 28.57 -1.27
CA LYS A 224 -6.22 29.33 -1.01
C LYS A 224 -7.43 28.44 -0.72
N VAL A 225 -7.51 27.28 -1.38
CA VAL A 225 -8.59 26.32 -1.12
C VAL A 225 -8.45 25.74 0.30
N LEU A 226 -7.21 25.43 0.73
CA LEU A 226 -6.93 24.96 2.09
C LEU A 226 -7.36 25.99 3.13
N GLU A 227 -6.93 27.24 2.98
CA GLU A 227 -7.31 28.34 3.87
C GLU A 227 -8.84 28.47 3.93
N ARG A 228 -9.49 28.49 2.77
CA ARG A 228 -10.95 28.63 2.70
C ARG A 228 -11.69 27.44 3.31
N ALA A 229 -11.22 26.20 3.09
CA ALA A 229 -11.81 25.02 3.70
C ALA A 229 -11.72 25.06 5.23
N VAL A 230 -10.55 25.46 5.77
CA VAL A 230 -10.38 25.62 7.22
C VAL A 230 -11.32 26.70 7.78
N GLU A 231 -11.45 27.86 7.13
CA GLU A 231 -12.41 28.91 7.51
C GLU A 231 -13.85 28.41 7.55
N LYS A 232 -14.20 27.46 6.67
CA LYS A 232 -15.51 26.81 6.60
C LYS A 232 -15.65 25.65 7.59
N GLY A 233 -14.62 25.35 8.38
CA GLY A 233 -14.62 24.33 9.45
C GLY A 233 -14.20 22.94 8.99
N CYS A 234 -13.50 22.77 7.88
CA CYS A 234 -12.84 21.53 7.51
C CYS A 234 -11.57 21.35 8.36
N ILE A 235 -11.71 20.67 9.47
CA ILE A 235 -10.64 20.34 10.40
C ILE A 235 -10.78 18.86 10.82
N LEU A 236 -9.67 18.20 11.10
CA LEU A 236 -9.63 16.78 11.49
C LEU A 236 -10.19 15.83 10.41
N ASP A 237 -10.02 16.15 9.13
CA ASP A 237 -10.54 15.37 8.00
C ASP A 237 -9.95 13.94 7.88
N GLY A 238 -8.93 13.60 8.68
CA GLY A 238 -8.46 12.22 8.84
C GLY A 238 -9.45 11.30 9.57
N TRP A 239 -10.49 11.88 10.19
CA TRP A 239 -11.59 11.15 10.82
C TRP A 239 -12.81 11.21 9.92
N SER A 240 -13.30 10.05 9.48
CA SER A 240 -14.40 9.95 8.50
C SER A 240 -15.66 10.72 8.92
N GLU A 241 -15.97 10.76 10.22
CA GLU A 241 -17.10 11.51 10.79
C GLU A 241 -16.91 13.03 10.77
N GLN A 242 -15.67 13.51 10.58
CA GLN A 242 -15.36 14.95 10.47
C GLN A 242 -15.16 15.39 9.02
N PHE A 243 -14.98 14.45 8.09
CA PHE A 243 -14.72 14.75 6.69
C PHE A 243 -15.96 15.36 6.00
N ARG A 244 -15.80 16.56 5.47
CA ARG A 244 -16.89 17.35 4.86
C ARG A 244 -16.63 17.58 3.37
N PHE A 245 -16.90 16.57 2.56
CA PHE A 245 -16.60 16.62 1.12
C PHE A 245 -17.26 17.81 0.42
N ASP A 246 -18.55 18.07 0.66
CA ASP A 246 -19.29 19.17 0.01
C ASP A 246 -18.68 20.53 0.36
N THR A 247 -18.23 20.70 1.61
CA THR A 247 -17.58 21.95 2.05
C THR A 247 -16.23 22.16 1.33
N TRP A 248 -15.49 21.08 1.05
CA TRP A 248 -14.30 21.14 0.22
C TRP A 248 -14.61 21.57 -1.21
N MET A 249 -15.67 21.02 -1.82
CA MET A 249 -16.10 21.39 -3.18
C MET A 249 -16.55 22.85 -3.25
N GLU A 250 -17.26 23.35 -2.24
CA GLU A 250 -17.59 24.77 -2.11
C GLU A 250 -16.32 25.64 -2.03
N ALA A 251 -15.31 25.23 -1.24
CA ALA A 251 -14.05 25.97 -1.14
C ALA A 251 -13.31 26.05 -2.50
N PHE A 252 -13.30 24.97 -3.28
CA PHE A 252 -12.78 24.98 -4.65
C PHE A 252 -13.54 25.97 -5.53
N GLN A 253 -14.86 25.91 -5.49
CA GLN A 253 -15.73 26.81 -6.29
C GLN A 253 -15.52 28.30 -5.93
N GLU A 254 -15.49 28.63 -4.64
CA GLU A 254 -15.27 29.99 -4.15
C GLU A 254 -13.87 30.53 -4.53
N CYS A 255 -12.87 29.66 -4.64
CA CYS A 255 -11.54 30.00 -5.12
C CYS A 255 -11.43 30.06 -6.66
N GLY A 256 -12.50 29.74 -7.40
CA GLY A 256 -12.51 29.72 -8.85
C GLY A 256 -11.61 28.61 -9.44
N LEU A 257 -11.45 27.50 -8.75
CA LEU A 257 -10.64 26.37 -9.17
C LEU A 257 -11.51 25.15 -9.42
N ASP A 258 -11.22 24.44 -10.51
CA ASP A 258 -11.88 23.19 -10.85
C ASP A 258 -11.07 21.99 -10.31
N PRO A 259 -11.59 21.23 -9.31
CA PRO A 259 -10.89 20.07 -8.78
C PRO A 259 -10.73 18.94 -9.81
N GLU A 260 -11.67 18.79 -10.77
CA GLU A 260 -11.57 17.77 -11.83
C GLU A 260 -10.38 18.02 -12.75
N TRP A 261 -10.03 19.26 -13.00
CA TRP A 261 -8.85 19.63 -13.77
C TRP A 261 -7.56 19.08 -13.14
N TYR A 262 -7.49 19.00 -11.81
CA TYR A 262 -6.36 18.40 -11.10
C TYR A 262 -6.40 16.89 -11.10
N ALA A 263 -7.53 16.26 -10.76
CA ALA A 263 -7.65 14.84 -10.55
C ALA A 263 -7.74 14.02 -11.86
N TYR A 264 -8.55 14.46 -12.81
CA TYR A 264 -8.98 13.62 -13.94
C TYR A 264 -8.29 13.92 -15.27
N ARG A 265 -7.53 15.00 -15.36
CA ARG A 265 -6.83 15.33 -16.57
C ARG A 265 -5.56 14.50 -16.75
N ARG A 266 -5.40 13.83 -17.89
CA ARG A 266 -4.11 13.30 -18.32
C ARG A 266 -3.16 14.46 -18.64
N ARG A 267 -1.91 14.38 -18.23
CA ARG A 267 -0.88 15.38 -18.50
C ARG A 267 0.01 14.92 -19.64
N GLU A 268 0.50 15.87 -20.41
CA GLU A 268 1.37 15.59 -21.54
C GLU A 268 2.83 15.42 -21.09
N LYS A 269 3.61 14.70 -21.92
CA LYS A 269 5.02 14.40 -21.66
C LYS A 269 5.84 15.65 -21.37
N ASP A 270 5.67 16.67 -22.22
CA ASP A 270 6.46 17.90 -22.20
C ASP A 270 5.83 18.99 -21.34
N GLU A 271 4.72 18.71 -20.69
CA GLU A 271 4.06 19.64 -19.77
C GLU A 271 4.98 19.92 -18.55
N ILE A 272 5.06 21.19 -18.17
CA ILE A 272 5.73 21.58 -16.93
C ILE A 272 4.83 21.21 -15.76
N LEU A 273 5.29 20.28 -14.94
CA LEU A 273 4.54 19.80 -13.78
C LEU A 273 4.77 20.71 -12.57
N PRO A 274 3.82 20.86 -11.65
CA PRO A 274 3.94 21.74 -10.49
C PRO A 274 5.16 21.45 -9.59
N TRP A 275 5.72 20.26 -9.66
CA TRP A 275 6.86 19.80 -8.88
C TRP A 275 8.17 19.71 -9.66
N ASP A 276 8.22 20.07 -10.95
CA ASP A 276 9.41 19.96 -11.80
C ASP A 276 10.60 20.83 -11.31
N PHE A 277 10.34 21.79 -10.43
CA PHE A 277 11.39 22.60 -9.80
C PHE A 277 12.11 21.89 -8.65
N ILE A 278 11.61 20.73 -8.20
CA ILE A 278 12.22 19.93 -7.12
C ILE A 278 13.08 18.85 -7.76
N ASP A 279 14.38 18.82 -7.43
CA ASP A 279 15.25 17.73 -7.83
C ASP A 279 15.16 16.58 -6.83
N ALA A 280 14.33 15.58 -7.16
CA ALA A 280 14.20 14.35 -6.38
C ALA A 280 15.30 13.30 -6.70
N GLY A 281 16.27 13.66 -7.54
CA GLY A 281 17.35 12.75 -7.97
C GLY A 281 16.98 11.84 -9.14
N VAL A 282 15.71 11.50 -9.30
CA VAL A 282 15.22 10.70 -10.42
C VAL A 282 14.81 11.61 -11.57
N THR A 283 15.31 11.32 -12.78
CA THR A 283 15.05 12.18 -13.95
C THR A 283 13.64 11.95 -14.50
N LYS A 284 13.02 13.03 -14.99
CA LYS A 284 11.71 13.00 -15.67
C LYS A 284 11.73 12.07 -16.88
N ALA A 285 12.82 12.04 -17.63
CA ALA A 285 13.00 11.14 -18.78
C ALA A 285 13.01 9.66 -18.38
N PHE A 286 13.60 9.33 -17.22
CA PHE A 286 13.55 7.96 -16.70
C PHE A 286 12.11 7.59 -16.33
N LEU A 287 11.40 8.44 -15.60
CA LEU A 287 10.02 8.18 -15.18
C LEU A 287 9.08 8.00 -16.38
N TRP A 288 9.29 8.81 -17.45
CA TRP A 288 8.51 8.63 -18.67
C TRP A 288 8.81 7.29 -19.36
N ARG A 289 10.07 6.89 -19.46
CA ARG A 289 10.45 5.58 -20.01
C ARG A 289 9.85 4.43 -19.20
N GLU A 290 9.83 4.53 -17.89
CA GLU A 290 9.20 3.53 -17.03
C GLU A 290 7.68 3.48 -17.23
N LYS A 291 7.02 4.63 -17.46
CA LYS A 291 5.62 4.69 -17.85
C LYS A 291 5.36 3.93 -19.16
N GLU A 292 6.17 4.20 -20.19
CA GLU A 292 6.03 3.51 -21.47
C GLU A 292 6.27 1.99 -21.36
N ARG A 293 7.20 1.57 -20.50
CA ARG A 293 7.41 0.14 -20.18
C ARG A 293 6.20 -0.46 -19.46
N ALA A 294 5.69 0.23 -18.45
CA ALA A 294 4.50 -0.17 -17.72
C ALA A 294 3.29 -0.40 -18.65
N GLU A 295 3.05 0.50 -19.60
CA GLU A 295 1.97 0.37 -20.61
C GLU A 295 2.12 -0.88 -21.49
N ARG A 296 3.36 -1.37 -21.69
CA ARG A 296 3.66 -2.61 -22.41
C ARG A 296 3.72 -3.85 -21.49
N GLY A 297 3.54 -3.67 -20.17
CA GLY A 297 3.68 -4.75 -19.19
C GLY A 297 5.13 -5.24 -19.02
N GLU A 298 6.12 -4.41 -19.36
CA GLU A 298 7.54 -4.73 -19.22
C GLU A 298 8.03 -4.40 -17.82
N ILE A 299 8.63 -5.37 -17.15
CA ILE A 299 9.23 -5.18 -15.83
C ILE A 299 10.63 -4.55 -15.92
N THR A 300 10.94 -3.70 -14.97
CA THR A 300 12.29 -3.15 -14.77
C THR A 300 12.97 -3.89 -13.63
N PRO A 301 14.13 -4.52 -13.87
CA PRO A 301 14.84 -5.25 -12.84
C PRO A 301 15.35 -4.34 -11.72
N ASP A 302 15.54 -4.91 -10.53
CA ASP A 302 16.12 -4.23 -9.39
C ASP A 302 17.51 -3.63 -9.73
N CYS A 303 17.78 -2.41 -9.29
CA CYS A 303 19.02 -1.69 -9.57
C CYS A 303 20.27 -2.39 -9.00
N ARG A 304 20.12 -3.30 -8.02
CA ARG A 304 21.18 -4.18 -7.52
C ARG A 304 21.65 -5.22 -8.56
N LYS A 305 20.81 -5.50 -9.58
CA LYS A 305 21.15 -6.39 -10.72
C LYS A 305 21.75 -5.63 -11.92
N GLY A 306 21.84 -4.31 -11.82
CA GLY A 306 22.38 -3.45 -12.87
C GLY A 306 21.69 -2.08 -12.91
N CYS A 307 22.45 -1.05 -13.29
CA CYS A 307 21.95 0.30 -13.33
C CYS A 307 20.86 0.49 -14.39
N GLN A 308 19.72 1.04 -13.99
CA GLN A 308 18.58 1.33 -14.86
C GLN A 308 18.60 2.77 -15.42
N GLY A 309 19.64 3.59 -15.11
CA GLY A 309 19.77 4.94 -15.63
C GLY A 309 18.75 5.93 -15.09
N CYS A 310 18.37 5.82 -13.82
CA CYS A 310 17.37 6.68 -13.18
C CYS A 310 17.84 8.13 -12.94
N GLY A 311 19.17 8.37 -12.93
CA GLY A 311 19.76 9.69 -12.67
C GLY A 311 20.49 9.80 -11.32
N LEU A 312 20.28 8.86 -10.39
CA LEU A 312 20.88 8.92 -9.04
C LEU A 312 22.41 8.75 -9.02
N ARG A 313 23.01 8.20 -10.09
CA ARG A 313 24.49 8.09 -10.21
C ARG A 313 25.24 9.42 -10.15
N ARG A 314 24.55 10.54 -10.39
CA ARG A 314 25.16 11.88 -10.29
C ARG A 314 25.46 12.30 -8.84
N PHE A 315 24.91 11.59 -7.86
CA PHE A 315 25.16 11.84 -6.45
C PHE A 315 26.14 10.78 -5.91
N GLU A 316 27.26 11.23 -5.36
CA GLU A 316 28.27 10.34 -4.78
C GLU A 316 27.70 9.52 -3.63
N GLY A 317 28.04 8.22 -3.59
CA GLY A 317 27.65 7.31 -2.51
C GLY A 317 26.21 6.80 -2.53
N VAL A 318 25.36 7.29 -3.45
CA VAL A 318 23.95 6.89 -3.50
C VAL A 318 23.73 5.60 -4.32
N CYS A 319 24.57 5.36 -5.32
CA CYS A 319 24.42 4.24 -6.23
C CYS A 319 25.76 3.51 -6.40
N GLN A 320 25.85 2.29 -5.86
CA GLN A 320 27.07 1.45 -5.91
C GLN A 320 27.04 0.42 -7.04
N GLY A 321 26.15 0.54 -7.99
CA GLY A 321 25.96 -0.37 -9.14
C GLY A 321 26.77 0.01 -10.38
#